data_9560fcf3d38b9f71d9c922b8824ecf13
#
_entry.id   9560fcf3d38b9f71d9c922b8824ecf13
#
_cell.length_a   1.000
_cell.length_b   1.000
_cell.length_c   1.000
_cell.angle_alpha   90.00
_cell.angle_beta   90.00
_cell.angle_gamma   90.00
#
_symmetry.space_group_name_H-M   'P 1'
#
loop_
_entity.id
_entity.type
_entity.pdbx_description
1 polymer ?
#
loop_
_entity_poly.entity_id
_entity_poly.type
_entity_poly.pdbx_seq_one_letter_code
_entity_poly.pdbx_strand_id
1 'polypeptide(L)'
;MYLSFGSHVIDLIVITIKLYMRKLFLTLFAALTAACSLSAQENMVAFRHLSIGAEAGLHGFGVEVALPIQKHFVLKAGYNWAPEGDLFNTDIFLDTKDLRQAQEDYSSQSGYEFQNRFADESIITSGVRMGLTNYKAMINWYPFSSGRFYFVGGVYYTPDADRNDPFISLSGNTTDNDWAALQELNEKDPGQKREMALEIAGKPYPVIEKDGKGYMQSEFRIDPLKYYVGMGLGRCIPDRFMGLQLEMGAMIYHNAVLYCQDMEVSTITEAANGLGDDTREILEYVDKYPIYPQVTLRLSFRLF
;
A
#
# COMPACT_ATOMS: atom_id res chain seq x y z
N MET A 1 -3.62 15.68 -29.82
CA MET A 1 -4.02 16.80 -28.93
C MET A 1 -5.02 16.31 -27.88
N TYR A 2 -4.69 15.22 -27.15
CA TYR A 2 -5.56 14.60 -26.12
C TYR A 2 -4.77 14.11 -24.87
N LEU A 3 -3.66 14.77 -24.54
CA LEU A 3 -2.80 14.38 -23.38
C LEU A 3 -2.98 15.27 -22.14
N SER A 4 -3.99 16.17 -22.12
CA SER A 4 -4.07 17.18 -21.03
C SER A 4 -5.15 16.91 -19.97
N PHE A 5 -5.99 15.91 -20.10
CA PHE A 5 -7.10 15.71 -19.14
C PHE A 5 -6.78 14.78 -17.99
N GLY A 6 -5.87 13.83 -18.16
CA GLY A 6 -5.47 12.88 -17.11
C GLY A 6 -4.61 13.51 -16.02
N SER A 7 -3.66 14.40 -16.41
CA SER A 7 -2.75 15.06 -15.47
C SER A 7 -3.48 15.96 -14.47
N HIS A 8 -4.46 16.75 -14.94
CA HIS A 8 -5.22 17.66 -14.07
C HIS A 8 -6.08 16.96 -13.01
N VAL A 9 -6.55 15.73 -13.29
CA VAL A 9 -7.33 14.96 -12.31
C VAL A 9 -6.43 14.40 -11.22
N ILE A 10 -5.25 13.91 -11.59
CA ILE A 10 -4.26 13.39 -10.63
C ILE A 10 -3.70 14.53 -9.78
N ASP A 11 -3.37 15.67 -10.37
CA ASP A 11 -2.95 16.87 -9.64
C ASP A 11 -4.03 17.34 -8.67
N LEU A 12 -5.28 17.34 -9.09
CA LEU A 12 -6.40 17.73 -8.23
C LEU A 12 -6.56 16.74 -7.06
N ILE A 13 -6.39 15.45 -7.30
CA ILE A 13 -6.43 14.40 -6.26
C ILE A 13 -5.25 14.56 -5.30
N VAL A 14 -4.03 14.75 -5.80
CA VAL A 14 -2.83 14.91 -4.98
C VAL A 14 -2.87 16.22 -4.17
N ILE A 15 -3.30 17.32 -4.78
CA ILE A 15 -3.49 18.62 -4.09
C ILE A 15 -4.62 18.50 -3.06
N THR A 16 -5.70 17.82 -3.40
CA THR A 16 -6.83 17.58 -2.49
C THR A 16 -6.39 16.71 -1.32
N ILE A 17 -5.64 15.63 -1.54
CA ILE A 17 -5.07 14.79 -0.48
C ILE A 17 -4.09 15.60 0.37
N LYS A 18 -3.17 16.38 -0.21
CA LYS A 18 -2.25 17.26 0.54
C LYS A 18 -3.00 18.30 1.38
N LEU A 19 -4.05 18.91 0.85
CA LEU A 19 -4.88 19.89 1.57
C LEU A 19 -5.74 19.23 2.68
N TYR A 20 -6.32 18.07 2.42
CA TYR A 20 -7.05 17.30 3.42
C TYR A 20 -6.12 16.78 4.52
N MET A 21 -4.97 16.25 4.17
CA MET A 21 -3.94 15.82 5.13
C MET A 21 -3.48 16.99 6.01
N ARG A 22 -3.22 18.14 5.43
CA ARG A 22 -2.83 19.35 6.19
C ARG A 22 -3.95 19.86 7.10
N LYS A 23 -5.20 19.87 6.63
CA LYS A 23 -6.36 20.24 7.46
C LYS A 23 -6.62 19.21 8.55
N LEU A 24 -6.55 17.92 8.22
CA LEU A 24 -6.68 16.83 9.18
C LEU A 24 -5.61 16.92 10.27
N PHE A 25 -4.34 17.18 9.87
CA PHE A 25 -3.23 17.34 10.80
C PHE A 25 -3.44 18.54 11.74
N LEU A 26 -3.89 19.69 11.21
CA LEU A 26 -4.16 20.89 12.01
C LEU A 26 -5.36 20.71 12.94
N THR A 27 -6.43 20.09 12.50
CA THR A 27 -7.61 19.84 13.37
C THR A 27 -7.33 18.78 14.42
N LEU A 28 -6.55 17.73 14.09
CA LEU A 28 -6.12 16.75 15.06
C LEU A 28 -5.13 17.35 16.07
N PHE A 29 -4.19 18.18 15.63
CA PHE A 29 -3.26 18.89 16.52
C PHE A 29 -3.99 19.85 17.46
N ALA A 30 -5.01 20.57 17.00
CA ALA A 30 -5.85 21.43 17.83
C ALA A 30 -6.71 20.62 18.81
N ALA A 31 -7.25 19.47 18.40
CA ALA A 31 -7.95 18.54 19.28
C ALA A 31 -7.00 17.91 20.32
N LEU A 32 -5.74 17.63 19.93
CA LEU A 32 -4.67 17.13 20.79
C LEU A 32 -4.36 18.10 21.94
N THR A 33 -4.20 19.40 21.59
CA THR A 33 -3.90 20.43 22.60
C THR A 33 -5.07 20.67 23.55
N ALA A 34 -6.32 20.59 23.08
CA ALA A 34 -7.49 20.71 23.93
C ALA A 34 -7.69 19.52 24.88
N ALA A 35 -7.33 18.29 24.46
CA ALA A 35 -7.48 17.08 25.25
C ALA A 35 -6.37 16.93 26.34
N CYS A 36 -5.24 17.63 26.22
CA CYS A 36 -4.19 17.65 27.24
C CYS A 36 -4.61 18.29 28.58
N SER A 37 -5.73 19.00 28.59
CA SER A 37 -6.23 19.74 29.77
C SER A 37 -7.08 18.91 30.75
N LEU A 38 -7.44 17.66 30.42
CA LEU A 38 -8.31 16.80 31.22
C LEU A 38 -7.49 15.70 31.91
N SER A 39 -6.99 15.98 33.09
CA SER A 39 -6.18 15.07 33.89
C SER A 39 -7.02 14.27 34.89
N ALA A 40 -6.84 12.96 34.92
CA ALA A 40 -7.18 12.11 36.06
C ALA A 40 -6.01 11.16 36.33
N GLN A 41 -5.64 11.05 37.59
CA GLN A 41 -4.35 10.56 38.06
C GLN A 41 -4.45 9.17 38.68
N GLU A 42 -3.70 8.19 38.14
CA GLU A 42 -3.22 7.06 38.88
C GLU A 42 -1.75 6.80 38.51
N ASN A 43 -0.92 6.49 39.51
CA ASN A 43 0.49 6.12 39.29
C ASN A 43 0.56 4.72 38.74
N MET A 44 1.05 4.58 37.48
CA MET A 44 1.36 3.26 36.93
C MET A 44 2.51 2.65 37.67
N VAL A 45 2.27 1.53 38.34
CA VAL A 45 3.29 0.72 39.02
C VAL A 45 3.74 -0.37 38.05
N ALA A 46 5.04 -0.60 37.93
CA ALA A 46 5.62 -1.61 37.05
C ALA A 46 4.97 -2.99 37.25
N PHE A 47 4.63 -3.65 36.15
CA PHE A 47 4.09 -5.01 36.06
C PHE A 47 2.79 -5.27 36.84
N ARG A 48 2.12 -4.24 37.32
CA ARG A 48 0.91 -4.40 38.14
C ARG A 48 -0.37 -4.59 37.35
N HIS A 49 -0.40 -4.11 36.11
CA HIS A 49 -1.58 -4.14 35.27
C HIS A 49 -1.20 -4.65 33.89
N LEU A 50 -2.05 -5.50 33.33
CA LEU A 50 -1.99 -5.94 31.95
C LEU A 50 -3.22 -5.43 31.21
N SER A 51 -3.06 -4.94 29.99
CA SER A 51 -4.19 -4.63 29.13
C SER A 51 -4.07 -5.37 27.80
N ILE A 52 -5.24 -5.67 27.25
CA ILE A 52 -5.38 -6.11 25.85
C ILE A 52 -6.09 -5.02 25.07
N GLY A 53 -5.75 -4.87 23.80
CA GLY A 53 -6.33 -3.88 22.92
C GLY A 53 -6.69 -4.48 21.59
N ALA A 54 -7.77 -3.93 21.01
CA ALA A 54 -8.08 -4.07 19.59
C ALA A 54 -7.85 -2.73 18.91
N GLU A 55 -7.31 -2.76 17.71
CA GLU A 55 -7.04 -1.54 16.97
C GLU A 55 -7.50 -1.62 15.52
N ALA A 56 -7.79 -0.45 14.97
CA ALA A 56 -8.10 -0.27 13.56
C ALA A 56 -7.45 1.02 13.07
N GLY A 57 -6.88 0.98 11.89
CA GLY A 57 -6.16 2.11 11.32
C GLY A 57 -5.82 1.94 9.86
N LEU A 58 -4.97 2.82 9.35
CA LEU A 58 -4.50 2.76 7.96
C LEU A 58 -3.67 1.51 7.67
N HIS A 59 -3.20 0.80 8.69
CA HIS A 59 -2.50 -0.48 8.61
C HIS A 59 -3.43 -1.69 8.85
N GLY A 60 -4.74 -1.52 8.72
CA GLY A 60 -5.72 -2.58 8.92
C GLY A 60 -6.20 -2.70 10.36
N PHE A 61 -6.45 -3.94 10.78
CA PHE A 61 -6.89 -4.30 12.12
C PHE A 61 -5.75 -4.92 12.92
N GLY A 62 -5.86 -4.89 14.24
CA GLY A 62 -4.85 -5.50 15.08
C GLY A 62 -5.32 -5.81 16.48
N VAL A 63 -4.52 -6.64 17.14
CA VAL A 63 -4.64 -6.95 18.57
C VAL A 63 -3.30 -6.74 19.25
N GLU A 64 -3.31 -6.27 20.47
CA GLU A 64 -2.10 -6.05 21.23
C GLU A 64 -2.27 -6.31 22.70
N VAL A 65 -1.15 -6.54 23.36
CA VAL A 65 -1.02 -6.55 24.80
C VAL A 65 -0.11 -5.39 25.22
N ALA A 66 -0.41 -4.77 26.36
CA ALA A 66 0.39 -3.69 26.91
C ALA A 66 0.68 -3.91 28.38
N LEU A 67 1.95 -3.66 28.76
CA LEU A 67 2.49 -3.89 30.09
C LEU A 67 3.27 -2.65 30.55
N PRO A 68 3.00 -2.07 31.72
CA PRO A 68 3.79 -0.97 32.25
C PRO A 68 5.14 -1.50 32.73
N ILE A 69 6.24 -0.94 32.23
CA ILE A 69 7.60 -1.25 32.69
C ILE A 69 7.96 -0.31 33.82
N GLN A 70 7.61 0.95 33.70
CA GLN A 70 7.88 2.02 34.67
C GLN A 70 6.74 3.04 34.64
N LYS A 71 6.78 3.99 35.57
CA LYS A 71 5.79 5.07 35.68
C LYS A 71 5.50 5.80 34.35
N HIS A 72 6.51 5.92 33.51
CA HIS A 72 6.43 6.67 32.24
C HIS A 72 6.53 5.79 31.00
N PHE A 73 6.76 4.49 31.13
CA PHE A 73 7.02 3.61 30.01
C PHE A 73 6.08 2.41 30.01
N VAL A 74 5.46 2.17 28.87
CA VAL A 74 4.61 1.01 28.62
C VAL A 74 5.14 0.27 27.39
N LEU A 75 5.42 -1.02 27.55
CA LEU A 75 5.73 -1.93 26.45
C LEU A 75 4.44 -2.42 25.84
N LYS A 76 4.39 -2.45 24.51
CA LYS A 76 3.31 -3.03 23.73
C LYS A 76 3.87 -4.09 22.79
N ALA A 77 3.17 -5.19 22.65
CA ALA A 77 3.41 -6.18 21.62
C ALA A 77 2.09 -6.58 20.97
N GLY A 78 2.08 -6.79 19.69
CA GLY A 78 0.83 -7.07 18.99
C GLY A 78 1.03 -7.63 17.59
N TYR A 79 -0.10 -7.89 16.98
CA TYR A 79 -0.20 -8.40 15.62
C TYR A 79 -1.26 -7.62 14.85
N ASN A 80 -0.91 -7.20 13.64
CA ASN A 80 -1.78 -6.49 12.74
C ASN A 80 -1.97 -7.29 11.46
N TRP A 81 -3.15 -7.14 10.84
CA TRP A 81 -3.46 -7.73 9.55
C TRP A 81 -4.32 -6.77 8.72
N ALA A 82 -4.13 -6.76 7.42
CA ALA A 82 -5.05 -6.12 6.50
C ALA A 82 -6.20 -7.08 6.17
N PRO A 83 -7.42 -6.56 5.95
CA PRO A 83 -8.48 -7.38 5.40
C PRO A 83 -8.10 -7.87 4.00
N GLU A 84 -8.43 -9.13 3.70
CA GLU A 84 -8.28 -9.66 2.36
C GLU A 84 -9.24 -8.95 1.40
N GLY A 85 -8.74 -8.56 0.24
CA GLY A 85 -9.52 -7.94 -0.83
C GLY A 85 -8.88 -6.69 -1.41
N ASP A 86 -9.42 -6.26 -2.53
CA ASP A 86 -8.95 -5.07 -3.22
C ASP A 86 -9.48 -3.83 -2.50
N LEU A 87 -8.59 -2.90 -2.18
CA LEU A 87 -8.95 -1.62 -1.57
C LEU A 87 -9.66 -0.71 -2.58
N PHE A 88 -9.16 -0.72 -3.80
CA PHE A 88 -9.73 -0.02 -4.96
C PHE A 88 -9.20 -0.66 -6.23
N ASN A 89 -9.84 -0.36 -7.35
CA ASN A 89 -9.38 -0.79 -8.67
C ASN A 89 -8.72 0.38 -9.38
N THR A 90 -7.70 0.07 -10.17
CA THR A 90 -7.04 1.01 -11.09
C THR A 90 -6.85 0.36 -12.44
N ASP A 91 -6.84 1.18 -13.49
CA ASP A 91 -6.64 0.70 -14.84
C ASP A 91 -5.18 0.92 -15.26
N ILE A 92 -4.56 -0.13 -15.79
CA ILE A 92 -3.24 -0.12 -16.41
C ILE A 92 -3.45 -0.22 -17.92
N PHE A 93 -2.84 0.68 -18.67
CA PHE A 93 -2.95 0.71 -20.13
C PHE A 93 -1.73 0.04 -20.75
N LEU A 94 -2.00 -0.92 -21.65
CA LEU A 94 -0.99 -1.59 -22.47
C LEU A 94 -1.10 -1.07 -23.90
N ASP A 95 0.01 -0.64 -24.48
CA ASP A 95 0.05 -0.32 -25.92
C ASP A 95 0.00 -1.62 -26.73
N THR A 96 -1.03 -1.75 -27.55
CA THR A 96 -1.29 -2.93 -28.39
C THR A 96 -1.24 -2.60 -29.88
N LYS A 97 -0.72 -1.43 -30.26
CA LYS A 97 -0.66 -0.99 -31.68
C LYS A 97 0.10 -1.94 -32.56
N ASP A 98 1.25 -2.45 -32.08
CA ASP A 98 2.07 -3.40 -32.85
C ASP A 98 1.34 -4.74 -33.04
N LEU A 99 0.57 -5.20 -32.06
CA LEU A 99 -0.24 -6.42 -32.15
C LEU A 99 -1.39 -6.22 -33.12
N ARG A 100 -2.05 -5.06 -33.07
CA ARG A 100 -3.09 -4.71 -34.03
C ARG A 100 -2.55 -4.63 -35.47
N GLN A 101 -1.41 -3.95 -35.66
CA GLN A 101 -0.76 -3.89 -36.95
C GLN A 101 -0.42 -5.28 -37.48
N ALA A 102 0.07 -6.15 -36.64
CA ALA A 102 0.36 -7.53 -37.01
C ALA A 102 -0.89 -8.33 -37.44
N GLN A 103 -2.04 -8.10 -36.80
CA GLN A 103 -3.33 -8.66 -37.27
C GLN A 103 -3.74 -8.13 -38.65
N GLU A 104 -3.60 -6.83 -38.86
CA GLU A 104 -3.94 -6.19 -40.15
C GLU A 104 -3.03 -6.69 -41.27
N ASP A 105 -1.74 -6.82 -41.01
CA ASP A 105 -0.77 -7.34 -41.98
C ASP A 105 -1.05 -8.79 -42.34
N TYR A 106 -1.34 -9.64 -41.34
CA TYR A 106 -1.71 -11.04 -41.59
C TYR A 106 -3.03 -11.15 -42.38
N SER A 107 -4.03 -10.36 -42.01
CA SER A 107 -5.32 -10.32 -42.76
C SER A 107 -5.11 -9.95 -44.20
N SER A 108 -4.28 -8.95 -44.46
CA SER A 108 -4.01 -8.45 -45.82
C SER A 108 -3.27 -9.48 -46.67
N GLN A 109 -2.40 -10.31 -46.06
CA GLN A 109 -1.63 -11.32 -46.79
C GLN A 109 -2.38 -12.63 -46.98
N SER A 110 -3.14 -13.07 -45.96
CA SER A 110 -3.82 -14.37 -45.94
C SER A 110 -5.29 -14.30 -46.38
N GLY A 111 -5.89 -13.12 -46.35
CA GLY A 111 -7.34 -12.95 -46.52
C GLY A 111 -8.17 -13.42 -45.32
N TYR A 112 -7.51 -13.70 -44.17
CA TYR A 112 -8.18 -14.16 -42.98
C TYR A 112 -8.81 -12.99 -42.23
N GLU A 113 -10.07 -13.14 -41.79
CA GLU A 113 -10.76 -12.18 -40.94
C GLU A 113 -10.75 -12.66 -39.48
N PHE A 114 -10.09 -11.89 -38.62
CA PHE A 114 -10.06 -12.19 -37.17
C PHE A 114 -11.42 -11.92 -36.53
N GLN A 115 -11.82 -12.81 -35.62
CA GLN A 115 -13.05 -12.67 -34.84
C GLN A 115 -12.86 -11.63 -33.72
N ASN A 116 -11.69 -11.64 -33.12
CA ASN A 116 -11.31 -10.70 -32.07
C ASN A 116 -10.22 -9.75 -32.60
N ARG A 117 -10.36 -8.47 -32.34
CA ARG A 117 -9.41 -7.46 -32.80
C ARG A 117 -8.87 -6.66 -31.63
N PHE A 118 -7.59 -6.36 -31.69
CA PHE A 118 -6.97 -5.44 -30.74
C PHE A 118 -7.50 -4.03 -30.90
N ALA A 119 -7.75 -3.35 -29.78
CA ALA A 119 -7.85 -1.90 -29.73
C ALA A 119 -6.44 -1.27 -29.86
N ASP A 120 -6.35 0.05 -29.85
CA ASP A 120 -5.05 0.74 -29.82
C ASP A 120 -4.36 0.59 -28.49
N GLU A 121 -5.15 0.43 -27.44
CA GLU A 121 -4.71 0.23 -26.06
C GLU A 121 -5.58 -0.86 -25.42
N SER A 122 -4.95 -1.80 -24.75
CA SER A 122 -5.63 -2.77 -23.90
C SER A 122 -5.66 -2.28 -22.45
N ILE A 123 -6.73 -2.55 -21.76
CA ILE A 123 -6.92 -2.15 -20.37
C ILE A 123 -6.83 -3.37 -19.47
N ILE A 124 -5.97 -3.30 -18.46
CA ILE A 124 -5.95 -4.24 -17.34
C ILE A 124 -6.56 -3.54 -16.13
N THR A 125 -7.76 -3.94 -15.76
CA THR A 125 -8.35 -3.48 -14.50
C THR A 125 -7.72 -4.26 -13.36
N SER A 126 -6.89 -3.58 -12.59
CA SER A 126 -6.11 -4.16 -11.50
C SER A 126 -6.70 -3.80 -10.15
N GLY A 127 -6.89 -4.80 -9.31
CA GLY A 127 -7.18 -4.61 -7.90
C GLY A 127 -5.91 -4.24 -7.13
N VAL A 128 -5.98 -3.21 -6.30
CA VAL A 128 -4.89 -2.77 -5.43
C VAL A 128 -5.08 -3.33 -4.04
N ARG A 129 -4.12 -4.09 -3.56
CA ARG A 129 -4.08 -4.66 -2.21
C ARG A 129 -2.90 -4.11 -1.44
N MET A 130 -3.05 -4.02 -0.12
CA MET A 130 -1.95 -3.71 0.78
C MET A 130 -1.72 -4.87 1.74
N GLY A 131 -0.51 -5.42 1.71
CA GLY A 131 -0.03 -6.42 2.65
C GLY A 131 0.53 -5.73 3.89
N LEU A 132 -0.24 -5.73 4.97
CA LEU A 132 0.13 -5.06 6.22
C LEU A 132 0.10 -6.00 7.42
N THR A 133 0.34 -7.30 7.15
CA THR A 133 0.49 -8.30 8.20
C THR A 133 1.79 -8.08 8.93
N ASN A 134 1.71 -7.66 10.19
CA ASN A 134 2.89 -7.30 10.96
C ASN A 134 2.80 -7.81 12.40
N TYR A 135 3.90 -8.33 12.91
CA TYR A 135 4.16 -8.33 14.35
C TYR A 135 4.73 -6.97 14.75
N LYS A 136 4.37 -6.49 15.91
CA LYS A 136 4.88 -5.21 16.42
C LYS A 136 5.41 -5.33 17.84
N ALA A 137 6.45 -4.54 18.11
CA ALA A 137 6.97 -4.30 19.44
C ALA A 137 7.23 -2.80 19.62
N MET A 138 6.56 -2.17 20.57
CA MET A 138 6.52 -0.73 20.73
C MET A 138 6.76 -0.34 22.19
N ILE A 139 7.34 0.84 22.39
CA ILE A 139 7.46 1.47 23.69
C ILE A 139 6.74 2.81 23.64
N ASN A 140 5.80 3.01 24.54
CA ASN A 140 5.16 4.29 24.76
C ASN A 140 5.82 5.01 25.93
N TRP A 141 6.19 6.27 25.68
CA TRP A 141 6.73 7.17 26.70
C TRP A 141 5.70 8.24 27.04
N TYR A 142 5.28 8.27 28.28
CA TYR A 142 4.37 9.27 28.84
C TYR A 142 5.20 10.35 29.56
N PRO A 143 5.48 11.53 28.96
CA PRO A 143 6.29 12.58 29.59
C PRO A 143 5.64 13.13 30.85
N PHE A 144 4.30 13.11 30.89
CA PHE A 144 3.51 13.58 32.03
C PHE A 144 2.85 12.42 32.75
N SER A 145 3.16 12.22 34.02
CA SER A 145 2.66 11.07 34.81
C SER A 145 1.13 11.03 34.95
N SER A 146 0.48 12.16 34.87
CA SER A 146 -1.00 12.29 34.89
C SER A 146 -1.59 12.49 33.49
N GLY A 147 -0.73 12.63 32.46
CA GLY A 147 -1.14 12.95 31.09
C GLY A 147 -1.63 11.72 30.32
N ARG A 148 -2.41 12.02 29.28
CA ARG A 148 -2.85 11.04 28.29
C ARG A 148 -2.02 11.10 27.01
N PHE A 149 -1.18 12.12 26.86
CA PHE A 149 -0.28 12.28 25.73
C PHE A 149 0.94 11.38 25.89
N TYR A 150 1.34 10.73 24.82
CA TYR A 150 2.55 9.90 24.77
C TYR A 150 3.25 9.99 23.43
N PHE A 151 4.54 9.72 23.45
CA PHE A 151 5.31 9.36 22.27
C PHE A 151 5.44 7.86 22.21
N VAL A 152 5.53 7.33 20.99
CA VAL A 152 5.70 5.91 20.73
C VAL A 152 6.84 5.71 19.74
N GLY A 153 7.64 4.69 20.00
CA GLY A 153 8.66 4.22 19.09
C GLY A 153 8.75 2.71 19.14
N GLY A 154 9.14 2.10 18.05
CA GLY A 154 9.27 0.65 17.98
C GLY A 154 9.49 0.11 16.59
N VAL A 155 9.16 -1.15 16.43
CA VAL A 155 9.38 -1.89 15.19
C VAL A 155 8.14 -2.68 14.78
N TYR A 156 7.98 -2.82 13.48
CA TYR A 156 7.10 -3.78 12.84
C TYR A 156 7.95 -4.83 12.13
N TYR A 157 7.50 -6.05 12.12
CA TYR A 157 8.13 -7.16 11.42
C TYR A 157 7.09 -7.99 10.66
N THR A 158 7.31 -8.13 9.34
CA THR A 158 6.50 -8.96 8.45
C THR A 158 7.32 -10.19 8.07
N PRO A 159 6.98 -11.39 8.52
CA PRO A 159 7.80 -12.58 8.27
C PRO A 159 7.87 -12.99 6.80
N ASP A 160 6.82 -12.71 6.02
CA ASP A 160 6.70 -13.15 4.63
C ASP A 160 6.64 -11.95 3.65
N ALA A 161 7.35 -10.86 3.97
CA ALA A 161 7.34 -9.62 3.19
C ALA A 161 7.79 -9.79 1.72
N ASP A 162 8.51 -10.88 1.41
CA ASP A 162 9.14 -11.07 0.10
C ASP A 162 8.16 -11.56 -0.99
N ARG A 163 7.20 -12.43 -0.65
CA ARG A 163 6.33 -13.06 -1.65
C ARG A 163 4.87 -13.16 -1.27
N ASN A 164 4.57 -13.48 -0.02
CA ASN A 164 3.21 -13.81 0.40
C ASN A 164 2.43 -12.58 0.90
N ASP A 165 3.14 -11.54 1.31
CA ASP A 165 2.53 -10.31 1.85
C ASP A 165 3.32 -9.06 1.38
N PRO A 166 3.33 -8.77 0.06
CA PRO A 166 3.98 -7.58 -0.48
C PRO A 166 3.32 -6.31 0.09
N PHE A 167 4.10 -5.25 0.27
CA PHE A 167 3.59 -4.01 0.85
C PHE A 167 2.41 -3.42 0.05
N ILE A 168 2.53 -3.46 -1.28
CA ILE A 168 1.44 -3.14 -2.21
C ILE A 168 1.48 -4.17 -3.33
N SER A 169 0.34 -4.70 -3.72
CA SER A 169 0.20 -5.52 -4.92
C SER A 169 -0.90 -4.99 -5.82
N LEU A 170 -0.63 -5.00 -7.10
CA LEU A 170 -1.57 -4.73 -8.17
C LEU A 170 -1.69 -6.00 -8.98
N SER A 171 -2.90 -6.52 -9.13
CA SER A 171 -3.12 -7.70 -9.97
C SER A 171 -4.43 -7.56 -10.74
N GLY A 172 -4.41 -7.92 -12.00
CA GLY A 172 -5.57 -7.79 -12.86
C GLY A 172 -5.48 -8.65 -14.12
N ASN A 173 -6.59 -8.69 -14.82
CA ASN A 173 -6.71 -9.42 -16.07
C ASN A 173 -6.89 -8.42 -17.23
N THR A 174 -6.36 -8.80 -18.39
CA THR A 174 -6.71 -8.14 -19.66
C THR A 174 -8.18 -8.35 -19.98
N THR A 175 -8.72 -7.58 -20.92
CA THR A 175 -10.05 -7.86 -21.46
C THR A 175 -10.08 -9.24 -22.10
N ASP A 176 -11.22 -9.91 -22.02
CA ASP A 176 -11.40 -11.23 -22.66
C ASP A 176 -11.17 -11.15 -24.18
N ASN A 177 -11.57 -10.04 -24.81
CA ASN A 177 -11.37 -9.79 -26.23
C ASN A 177 -9.89 -9.71 -26.61
N ASP A 178 -9.08 -8.94 -25.88
CA ASP A 178 -7.66 -8.75 -26.23
C ASP A 178 -6.85 -10.04 -26.02
N TRP A 179 -7.17 -10.80 -24.95
CA TRP A 179 -6.52 -12.09 -24.74
C TRP A 179 -6.89 -13.10 -25.82
N ALA A 180 -8.18 -13.17 -26.20
CA ALA A 180 -8.64 -14.01 -27.29
C ALA A 180 -8.03 -13.60 -28.63
N ALA A 181 -7.88 -12.30 -28.88
CA ALA A 181 -7.23 -11.78 -30.08
C ALA A 181 -5.76 -12.20 -30.16
N LEU A 182 -5.03 -12.20 -29.03
CA LEU A 182 -3.65 -12.66 -28.98
C LEU A 182 -3.54 -14.16 -29.25
N GLN A 183 -4.41 -14.96 -28.64
CA GLN A 183 -4.44 -16.39 -28.86
C GLN A 183 -4.78 -16.74 -30.33
N GLU A 184 -5.80 -16.09 -30.90
CA GLU A 184 -6.19 -16.27 -32.30
C GLU A 184 -5.05 -15.90 -33.26
N LEU A 185 -4.37 -14.77 -33.02
CA LEU A 185 -3.23 -14.32 -33.84
C LEU A 185 -2.08 -15.35 -33.79
N ASN A 186 -1.72 -15.83 -32.62
CA ASN A 186 -0.64 -16.82 -32.45
C ASN A 186 -1.00 -18.22 -33.02
N GLU A 187 -2.29 -18.57 -33.01
CA GLU A 187 -2.77 -19.82 -33.65
C GLU A 187 -2.65 -19.74 -35.20
N LYS A 188 -3.00 -18.61 -35.77
CA LYS A 188 -2.98 -18.43 -37.23
C LYS A 188 -1.59 -18.15 -37.77
N ASP A 189 -0.72 -17.49 -37.02
CA ASP A 189 0.68 -17.18 -37.40
C ASP A 189 1.68 -17.80 -36.42
N PRO A 190 1.81 -19.17 -36.42
CA PRO A 190 2.68 -19.86 -35.46
C PRO A 190 4.18 -19.59 -35.71
N GLY A 191 4.53 -19.04 -36.86
CA GLY A 191 5.91 -18.69 -37.22
C GLY A 191 6.42 -17.43 -36.49
N GLN A 192 5.53 -16.61 -35.99
CA GLN A 192 5.84 -15.37 -35.26
C GLN A 192 5.02 -15.28 -33.97
N LYS A 193 5.40 -16.07 -32.98
CA LYS A 193 4.75 -16.00 -31.68
C LYS A 193 4.92 -14.61 -31.07
N ARG A 194 3.80 -13.96 -30.77
CA ARG A 194 3.74 -12.63 -30.17
C ARG A 194 3.28 -12.72 -28.74
N GLU A 195 3.72 -11.77 -27.96
CA GLU A 195 3.38 -11.66 -26.53
C GLU A 195 2.84 -10.25 -26.25
N MET A 196 1.88 -10.17 -25.35
CA MET A 196 1.43 -8.91 -24.79
C MET A 196 2.30 -8.61 -23.59
N ALA A 197 2.87 -7.42 -23.49
CA ALA A 197 3.77 -7.06 -22.41
C ALA A 197 3.56 -5.61 -21.98
N LEU A 198 3.79 -5.35 -20.70
CA LEU A 198 3.92 -4.00 -20.17
C LEU A 198 5.38 -3.59 -20.29
N GLU A 199 5.64 -2.49 -20.95
CA GLU A 199 6.99 -1.94 -21.04
C GLU A 199 7.25 -0.99 -19.86
N ILE A 200 8.24 -1.32 -19.03
CA ILE A 200 8.69 -0.48 -17.92
C ILE A 200 10.19 -0.22 -18.09
N ALA A 201 10.58 1.03 -18.19
CA ALA A 201 11.99 1.44 -18.36
C ALA A 201 12.68 0.76 -19.56
N GLY A 202 11.97 0.56 -20.67
CA GLY A 202 12.50 -0.08 -21.88
C GLY A 202 12.64 -1.61 -21.78
N LYS A 203 12.11 -2.24 -20.73
CA LYS A 203 12.08 -3.69 -20.59
C LYS A 203 10.64 -4.20 -20.67
N PRO A 204 10.35 -5.21 -21.49
CA PRO A 204 9.04 -5.81 -21.58
C PRO A 204 8.80 -6.79 -20.43
N TYR A 205 7.65 -6.69 -19.77
CA TYR A 205 7.16 -7.61 -18.77
C TYR A 205 5.93 -8.32 -19.32
N PRO A 206 6.02 -9.62 -19.64
CA PRO A 206 4.96 -10.32 -20.37
C PRO A 206 3.73 -10.52 -19.51
N VAL A 207 2.56 -10.38 -20.14
CA VAL A 207 1.29 -10.85 -19.59
C VAL A 207 1.27 -12.37 -19.67
N ILE A 208 0.98 -13.05 -18.57
CA ILE A 208 0.94 -14.51 -18.51
C ILE A 208 -0.50 -15.02 -18.57
N GLU A 209 -0.67 -16.26 -19.02
CA GLU A 209 -1.98 -16.91 -18.96
C GLU A 209 -2.26 -17.41 -17.55
N LYS A 210 -3.44 -17.04 -17.02
CA LYS A 210 -3.97 -17.54 -15.77
C LYS A 210 -5.48 -17.70 -15.89
N ASP A 211 -5.97 -18.91 -15.65
CA ASP A 211 -7.41 -19.24 -15.73
C ASP A 211 -8.04 -18.89 -17.10
N GLY A 212 -7.27 -19.05 -18.19
CA GLY A 212 -7.71 -18.77 -19.56
C GLY A 212 -7.75 -17.28 -19.91
N LYS A 213 -7.21 -16.41 -19.09
CA LYS A 213 -7.13 -14.95 -19.29
C LYS A 213 -5.68 -14.46 -19.23
N GLY A 214 -5.42 -13.35 -19.86
CA GLY A 214 -4.15 -12.65 -19.69
C GLY A 214 -4.11 -12.01 -18.30
N TYR A 215 -3.13 -12.36 -17.49
CA TYR A 215 -2.97 -11.92 -16.13
C TYR A 215 -1.66 -11.16 -15.95
N MET A 216 -1.73 -10.08 -15.21
CA MET A 216 -0.57 -9.29 -14.82
C MET A 216 -0.58 -9.03 -13.32
N GLN A 217 0.61 -9.11 -12.72
CA GLN A 217 0.82 -8.81 -11.31
C GLN A 217 2.06 -7.95 -11.15
N SER A 218 1.91 -6.86 -10.40
CA SER A 218 3.02 -6.00 -9.99
C SER A 218 3.00 -5.88 -8.48
N GLU A 219 4.18 -5.97 -7.87
CA GLU A 219 4.33 -5.97 -6.41
C GLU A 219 5.39 -4.98 -5.98
N PHE A 220 5.07 -4.22 -4.97
CA PHE A 220 6.01 -3.36 -4.28
C PHE A 220 6.41 -4.02 -2.97
N ARG A 221 7.63 -4.52 -2.90
CA ARG A 221 8.19 -5.23 -1.75
C ARG A 221 9.11 -4.32 -0.97
N ILE A 222 9.08 -4.42 0.36
CA ILE A 222 9.92 -3.66 1.28
C ILE A 222 10.56 -4.62 2.28
N ASP A 223 11.61 -4.16 2.97
CA ASP A 223 12.24 -4.96 4.01
C ASP A 223 11.24 -5.45 5.06
N PRO A 224 11.42 -6.68 5.58
CA PRO A 224 10.58 -7.25 6.63
C PRO A 224 10.56 -6.40 7.90
N LEU A 225 11.69 -5.78 8.26
CA LEU A 225 11.83 -4.93 9.44
C LEU A 225 11.57 -3.47 9.10
N LYS A 226 10.64 -2.86 9.82
CA LYS A 226 10.26 -1.46 9.68
C LYS A 226 10.31 -0.77 11.02
N TYR A 227 10.72 0.49 11.04
CA TYR A 227 10.74 1.30 12.25
C TYR A 227 9.48 2.15 12.34
N TYR A 228 9.06 2.45 13.56
CA TYR A 228 7.90 3.28 13.79
C TYR A 228 8.21 4.36 14.81
N VAL A 229 7.76 5.58 14.50
CA VAL A 229 7.76 6.70 15.44
C VAL A 229 6.42 7.41 15.36
N GLY A 230 5.90 7.82 16.52
CA GLY A 230 4.60 8.46 16.56
C GLY A 230 4.31 9.13 17.89
N MET A 231 3.10 9.63 17.98
CA MET A 231 2.53 10.22 19.18
C MET A 231 1.05 9.86 19.29
N GLY A 232 0.53 9.92 20.50
CA GLY A 232 -0.87 9.59 20.69
C GLY A 232 -1.48 10.19 21.93
N LEU A 233 -2.79 10.02 22.00
CA LEU A 233 -3.63 10.40 23.12
C LEU A 233 -4.38 9.20 23.67
N GLY A 234 -4.48 9.13 24.98
CA GLY A 234 -5.11 8.03 25.71
C GLY A 234 -4.08 7.24 26.48
N ARG A 235 -4.53 6.20 27.18
CA ARG A 235 -3.66 5.32 27.97
C ARG A 235 -3.77 3.89 27.47
N CYS A 236 -2.62 3.26 27.16
CA CYS A 236 -2.57 1.83 26.81
C CYS A 236 -3.14 0.95 27.92
N ILE A 237 -2.94 1.36 29.17
CA ILE A 237 -3.55 0.74 30.33
C ILE A 237 -4.57 1.73 30.85
N PRO A 238 -5.88 1.46 30.65
CA PRO A 238 -6.92 2.36 31.09
C PRO A 238 -6.96 2.46 32.63
N ASP A 239 -7.31 3.65 33.13
CA ASP A 239 -7.55 3.87 34.57
C ASP A 239 -8.78 3.09 35.07
N ARG A 240 -9.75 2.89 34.15
CA ARG A 240 -10.96 2.07 34.36
C ARG A 240 -10.85 0.80 33.53
N PHE A 241 -11.93 0.03 33.48
CA PHE A 241 -12.00 -1.22 32.72
C PHE A 241 -11.66 -1.03 31.23
N MET A 242 -12.07 0.08 30.61
CA MET A 242 -11.95 0.33 29.18
C MET A 242 -11.38 1.73 28.91
N GLY A 243 -10.60 1.86 27.85
CA GLY A 243 -10.05 3.13 27.37
C GLY A 243 -9.94 3.19 25.85
N LEU A 244 -10.04 4.40 25.34
CA LEU A 244 -9.86 4.71 23.92
C LEU A 244 -8.54 5.47 23.73
N GLN A 245 -7.84 5.17 22.64
CA GLN A 245 -6.60 5.84 22.24
C GLN A 245 -6.65 6.19 20.77
N LEU A 246 -6.07 7.33 20.46
CA LEU A 246 -5.77 7.75 19.10
C LEU A 246 -4.26 7.91 18.97
N GLU A 247 -3.67 7.23 18.02
CA GLU A 247 -2.24 7.25 17.75
C GLU A 247 -2.02 7.68 16.30
N MET A 248 -1.04 8.52 16.07
CA MET A 248 -0.59 8.92 14.74
C MET A 248 0.93 8.89 14.68
N GLY A 249 1.45 8.45 13.55
CA GLY A 249 2.88 8.32 13.36
C GLY A 249 3.27 8.01 11.94
N ALA A 250 4.50 7.58 11.80
CA ALA A 250 5.09 7.21 10.54
C ALA A 250 5.86 5.90 10.69
N MET A 251 5.60 4.98 9.78
CA MET A 251 6.40 3.77 9.59
C MET A 251 7.47 4.08 8.56
N ILE A 252 8.71 3.84 8.92
CA ILE A 252 9.90 4.03 8.10
C ILE A 252 10.32 2.65 7.61
N TYR A 253 10.37 2.47 6.31
CA TYR A 253 10.78 1.22 5.67
C TYR A 253 12.07 1.42 4.86
N HIS A 254 12.68 0.34 4.41
CA HIS A 254 13.91 0.36 3.61
C HIS A 254 13.76 -0.58 2.42
N ASN A 255 14.65 -0.43 1.44
CA ASN A 255 14.80 -1.33 0.28
C ASN A 255 13.47 -1.61 -0.43
N ALA A 256 12.82 -0.54 -0.89
CA ALA A 256 11.62 -0.66 -1.68
C ALA A 256 11.97 -1.11 -3.11
N VAL A 257 11.49 -2.27 -3.52
CA VAL A 257 11.75 -2.86 -4.84
C VAL A 257 10.42 -3.18 -5.52
N LEU A 258 10.31 -2.78 -6.78
CA LEU A 258 9.18 -3.13 -7.63
C LEU A 258 9.47 -4.44 -8.36
N TYR A 259 8.52 -5.36 -8.31
CA TYR A 259 8.51 -6.60 -9.09
C TYR A 259 7.33 -6.57 -10.06
N CYS A 260 7.55 -7.08 -11.24
CA CYS A 260 6.50 -7.30 -12.22
C CYS A 260 6.62 -8.74 -12.73
N GLN A 261 5.58 -9.55 -12.56
CA GLN A 261 5.59 -11.00 -12.90
C GLN A 261 6.78 -11.75 -12.27
N ASP A 262 7.06 -11.52 -11.00
CA ASP A 262 8.21 -12.04 -10.23
C ASP A 262 9.60 -11.62 -10.77
N MET A 263 9.64 -10.78 -11.78
CA MET A 263 10.88 -10.18 -12.27
C MET A 263 11.12 -8.84 -11.57
N GLU A 264 12.32 -8.66 -11.05
CA GLU A 264 12.72 -7.39 -10.47
C GLU A 264 12.77 -6.29 -11.55
N VAL A 265 11.99 -5.24 -11.31
CA VAL A 265 12.09 -4.01 -12.09
C VAL A 265 13.22 -3.19 -11.47
N SER A 266 14.31 -3.01 -12.23
CA SER A 266 15.44 -2.21 -11.77
C SER A 266 14.95 -0.88 -11.19
N THR A 267 15.56 -0.43 -10.14
CA THR A 267 15.26 0.67 -9.24
C THR A 267 14.03 1.53 -9.60
N ILE A 268 13.24 1.90 -8.60
CA ILE A 268 12.04 2.78 -8.75
C ILE A 268 12.36 4.00 -9.63
N THR A 269 13.56 4.56 -9.52
CA THR A 269 14.04 5.69 -10.31
C THR A 269 14.18 5.35 -11.81
N GLU A 270 14.58 4.14 -12.17
CA GLU A 270 14.66 3.71 -13.58
C GLU A 270 13.27 3.38 -14.14
N ALA A 271 12.41 2.77 -13.33
CA ALA A 271 11.00 2.56 -13.68
C ALA A 271 10.28 3.89 -13.93
N ALA A 272 10.60 4.92 -13.15
CA ALA A 272 10.04 6.26 -13.28
C ALA A 272 10.42 6.95 -14.60
N ASN A 273 11.58 6.63 -15.19
CA ASN A 273 12.04 7.27 -16.43
C ASN A 273 11.20 6.91 -17.68
N GLY A 274 10.43 5.83 -17.63
CA GLY A 274 9.50 5.42 -18.71
C GLY A 274 8.05 5.87 -18.48
N LEU A 275 7.76 6.52 -17.34
CA LEU A 275 6.42 6.94 -16.96
C LEU A 275 6.26 8.46 -17.13
N GLY A 276 5.03 8.94 -17.21
CA GLY A 276 4.75 10.38 -17.30
C GLY A 276 5.33 11.17 -16.11
N ASP A 277 5.60 12.45 -16.33
CA ASP A 277 6.31 13.32 -15.38
C ASP A 277 5.70 13.30 -13.97
N ASP A 278 4.37 13.24 -13.85
CA ASP A 278 3.68 13.23 -12.55
C ASP A 278 3.92 11.94 -11.76
N THR A 279 3.90 10.79 -12.45
CA THR A 279 4.17 9.48 -11.83
C THR A 279 5.62 9.35 -11.42
N ARG A 280 6.52 9.92 -12.21
CA ARG A 280 7.95 9.99 -11.92
C ARG A 280 8.21 10.77 -10.62
N GLU A 281 7.61 11.95 -10.46
CA GLU A 281 7.79 12.78 -9.25
C GLU A 281 7.31 12.03 -7.99
N ILE A 282 6.19 11.30 -8.09
CA ILE A 282 5.66 10.48 -6.98
C ILE A 282 6.63 9.35 -6.63
N LEU A 283 7.13 8.62 -7.62
CA LEU A 283 8.05 7.51 -7.39
C LEU A 283 9.41 7.98 -6.85
N GLU A 284 9.96 9.08 -7.36
CA GLU A 284 11.16 9.71 -6.80
C GLU A 284 10.93 10.16 -5.35
N TYR A 285 9.73 10.65 -5.01
CA TYR A 285 9.39 11.03 -3.64
C TYR A 285 9.31 9.81 -2.71
N VAL A 286 8.70 8.71 -3.15
CA VAL A 286 8.60 7.45 -2.38
C VAL A 286 9.98 6.83 -2.15
N ASP A 287 10.85 6.86 -3.14
CA ASP A 287 12.23 6.36 -3.02
C ASP A 287 13.06 7.24 -2.06
N LYS A 288 12.92 8.55 -2.17
CA LYS A 288 13.65 9.50 -1.32
C LYS A 288 13.16 9.55 0.12
N TYR A 289 11.87 9.32 0.35
CA TYR A 289 11.23 9.39 1.66
C TYR A 289 10.44 8.11 1.93
N PRO A 290 11.11 7.04 2.37
CA PRO A 290 10.49 5.74 2.63
C PRO A 290 9.65 5.77 3.92
N ILE A 291 8.58 6.58 3.90
CA ILE A 291 7.73 6.85 5.06
C ILE A 291 6.28 6.56 4.71
N TYR A 292 5.65 5.70 5.48
CA TYR A 292 4.22 5.42 5.41
C TYR A 292 3.49 6.03 6.62
N PRO A 293 2.60 7.02 6.43
CA PRO A 293 1.85 7.63 7.51
C PRO A 293 0.83 6.64 8.08
N GLN A 294 0.69 6.65 9.40
CA GLN A 294 -0.27 5.81 10.10
C GLN A 294 -1.14 6.63 11.04
N VAL A 295 -2.42 6.28 11.07
CA VAL A 295 -3.39 6.74 12.06
C VAL A 295 -4.12 5.52 12.59
N THR A 296 -4.13 5.35 13.90
CA THR A 296 -4.68 4.17 14.57
C THR A 296 -5.61 4.58 15.69
N LEU A 297 -6.80 4.02 15.67
CA LEU A 297 -7.74 4.06 16.79
C LEU A 297 -7.66 2.73 17.53
N ARG A 298 -7.54 2.80 18.88
CA ARG A 298 -7.38 1.62 19.72
C ARG A 298 -8.36 1.64 20.87
N LEU A 299 -8.97 0.49 21.10
CA LEU A 299 -9.80 0.19 22.24
C LEU A 299 -9.05 -0.77 23.16
N SER A 300 -8.77 -0.34 24.40
CA SER A 300 -8.00 -1.12 25.37
C SER A 300 -8.86 -1.53 26.55
N PHE A 301 -8.62 -2.73 27.07
CA PHE A 301 -9.29 -3.31 28.23
C PHE A 301 -8.24 -3.69 29.27
N ARG A 302 -8.41 -3.20 30.48
CA ARG A 302 -7.56 -3.58 31.62
C ARG A 302 -8.03 -4.92 32.18
N LEU A 303 -7.14 -5.89 32.27
CA LEU A 303 -7.45 -7.23 32.77
C LEU A 303 -7.34 -7.33 34.28
N PHE A 304 -6.33 -6.70 34.88
CA PHE A 304 -6.10 -6.64 36.35
C PHE A 304 -5.22 -5.44 36.73
#